data_bcb52194f26640d8112597e40e8a16d3
#
_entry.id   bcb52194f26640d8112597e40e8a16d3
#
_cell.length_a   1.000
_cell.length_b   1.000
_cell.length_c   1.000
_cell.angle_alpha   90.00
_cell.angle_beta   90.00
_cell.angle_gamma   90.00
#
_symmetry.space_group_name_H-M   'P 1'
#
loop_
_entity.id
_entity.type
_entity.pdbx_description
1 polymer ?
#
loop_
_entity_poly.entity_id
_entity_poly.type
_entity_poly.pdbx_seq_one_letter_code
_entity_poly.pdbx_strand_id
1 'polypeptide(L)'
;MTSLSVIENKISSVKKYLRILERYKQYSQDEIVNDIDKKGAVERYLYLAVQASIDLAESVIAYKNLRKPSTMSDSFYILQEEGIISIELTEKMVKMTGFRNIIAHDYEKLNYAIVYDVLQSKLSDIEDFLNRLSSI
;
A
#
# COMPACT_ATOMS: atom_id res chain seq x y z
N MET A 1 -17.45 3.27 15.33
CA MET A 1 -17.20 4.56 14.66
C MET A 1 -15.71 4.84 14.60
N THR A 2 -15.22 5.22 13.43
CA THR A 2 -13.79 5.52 13.24
C THR A 2 -13.47 6.92 13.76
N SER A 3 -12.37 7.07 14.49
CA SER A 3 -11.89 8.34 15.03
C SER A 3 -10.62 8.79 14.33
N LEU A 4 -10.25 10.06 14.53
CA LEU A 4 -8.97 10.60 14.00
C LEU A 4 -7.77 9.83 14.54
N SER A 5 -7.82 9.34 15.79
CA SER A 5 -6.71 8.58 16.36
C SER A 5 -6.52 7.25 15.63
N VAL A 6 -7.59 6.61 15.15
CA VAL A 6 -7.49 5.40 14.34
C VAL A 6 -6.81 5.71 13.01
N ILE A 7 -7.20 6.82 12.36
CA ILE A 7 -6.57 7.26 11.11
C ILE A 7 -5.08 7.53 11.31
N GLU A 8 -4.72 8.25 12.37
CA GLU A 8 -3.32 8.55 12.71
C GLU A 8 -2.51 7.27 12.93
N ASN A 9 -3.09 6.28 13.60
CA ASN A 9 -2.45 4.98 13.82
C ASN A 9 -2.22 4.24 12.50
N LYS A 10 -3.17 4.29 11.58
CA LYS A 10 -3.01 3.67 10.26
C LYS A 10 -1.90 4.35 9.46
N ILE A 11 -1.86 5.68 9.49
CA ILE A 11 -0.79 6.45 8.84
C ILE A 11 0.58 6.05 9.41
N SER A 12 0.69 5.95 10.73
CA SER A 12 1.93 5.53 11.40
C SER A 12 2.36 4.13 10.98
N SER A 13 1.42 3.21 10.83
CA SER A 13 1.71 1.85 10.39
C SER A 13 2.28 1.83 8.97
N VAL A 14 1.69 2.57 8.05
CA VAL A 14 2.19 2.64 6.66
C VAL A 14 3.60 3.23 6.65
N LYS A 15 3.83 4.32 7.39
CA LYS A 15 5.16 4.94 7.49
C LYS A 15 6.20 3.96 8.02
N LYS A 16 5.85 3.17 9.03
CA LYS A 16 6.73 2.16 9.60
C LYS A 16 7.16 1.13 8.55
N TYR A 17 6.20 0.61 7.80
CA TYR A 17 6.50 -0.40 6.78
C TYR A 17 7.34 0.16 5.64
N LEU A 18 7.07 1.40 5.23
CA LEU A 18 7.88 2.08 4.21
C LEU A 18 9.33 2.27 4.69
N ARG A 19 9.54 2.65 5.95
CA ARG A 19 10.89 2.80 6.50
C ARG A 19 11.65 1.48 6.51
N ILE A 20 10.97 0.39 6.84
CA ILE A 20 11.58 -0.94 6.82
C ILE A 20 11.97 -1.30 5.40
N LEU A 21 11.08 -1.08 4.43
CA LEU A 21 11.33 -1.39 3.02
C LEU A 21 12.50 -0.59 2.43
N GLU A 22 12.69 0.66 2.88
CA GLU A 22 13.81 1.49 2.44
C GLU A 22 15.16 0.79 2.64
N ARG A 23 15.31 0.00 3.70
CA ARG A 23 16.56 -0.71 4.01
C ARG A 23 16.91 -1.73 2.92
N TYR A 24 15.92 -2.26 2.24
CA TYR A 24 16.12 -3.33 1.24
C TYR A 24 16.42 -2.79 -0.15
N LYS A 25 16.29 -1.48 -0.37
CA LYS A 25 16.61 -0.87 -1.66
C LYS A 25 18.10 -0.94 -2.00
N GLN A 26 18.97 -1.11 -0.99
CA GLN A 26 20.40 -1.22 -1.20
C GLN A 26 20.83 -2.53 -1.88
N TYR A 27 19.96 -3.53 -1.88
CA TYR A 27 20.27 -4.85 -2.43
C TYR A 27 19.84 -4.96 -3.89
N SER A 28 20.57 -5.77 -4.67
CA SER A 28 20.15 -6.10 -6.03
C SER A 28 19.00 -7.11 -5.99
N GLN A 29 18.33 -7.29 -7.13
CA GLN A 29 17.29 -8.30 -7.24
C GLN A 29 17.79 -9.68 -6.88
N ASP A 30 18.98 -10.06 -7.41
CA ASP A 30 19.58 -11.37 -7.14
C ASP A 30 19.93 -11.57 -5.67
N GLU A 31 20.45 -10.52 -5.02
CA GLU A 31 20.75 -10.58 -3.59
C GLU A 31 19.49 -10.86 -2.75
N ILE A 32 18.37 -10.26 -3.13
CA ILE A 32 17.09 -10.49 -2.43
C ILE A 32 16.56 -11.90 -2.72
N VAL A 33 16.51 -12.28 -3.99
CA VAL A 33 15.96 -13.58 -4.42
C VAL A 33 16.74 -14.75 -3.83
N ASN A 34 18.05 -14.62 -3.72
CA ASN A 34 18.91 -15.71 -3.24
C ASN A 34 19.09 -15.77 -1.73
N ASP A 35 18.45 -14.85 -0.98
CA ASP A 35 18.49 -14.83 0.48
C ASP A 35 17.05 -14.97 0.99
N ILE A 36 16.73 -16.13 1.55
CA ILE A 36 15.35 -16.43 1.97
C ILE A 36 14.83 -15.44 3.02
N ASP A 37 15.70 -14.91 3.88
CA ASP A 37 15.28 -13.95 4.90
C ASP A 37 14.97 -12.58 4.28
N LYS A 38 15.81 -12.09 3.38
CA LYS A 38 15.56 -10.84 2.66
C LYS A 38 14.31 -10.95 1.78
N LYS A 39 14.20 -12.06 1.05
CA LYS A 39 13.06 -12.33 0.18
C LYS A 39 11.75 -12.31 0.96
N GLY A 40 11.72 -13.06 2.07
CA GLY A 40 10.54 -13.12 2.94
C GLY A 40 10.18 -11.77 3.55
N ALA A 41 11.18 -11.00 3.98
CA ALA A 41 10.96 -9.68 4.57
C ALA A 41 10.40 -8.70 3.55
N VAL A 42 10.95 -8.64 2.34
CA VAL A 42 10.48 -7.75 1.27
C VAL A 42 9.01 -8.06 0.94
N GLU A 43 8.69 -9.33 0.73
CA GLU A 43 7.31 -9.74 0.42
C GLU A 43 6.35 -9.39 1.54
N ARG A 44 6.73 -9.69 2.78
CA ARG A 44 5.88 -9.43 3.94
C ARG A 44 5.61 -7.94 4.11
N TYR A 45 6.65 -7.11 4.06
CA TYR A 45 6.47 -5.67 4.30
C TYR A 45 5.81 -4.95 3.13
N LEU A 46 5.99 -5.41 1.89
CA LEU A 46 5.21 -4.90 0.76
C LEU A 46 3.72 -5.21 0.94
N TYR A 47 3.41 -6.45 1.32
CA TYR A 47 2.04 -6.85 1.62
C TYR A 47 1.44 -5.95 2.72
N LEU A 48 2.16 -5.79 3.83
CA LEU A 48 1.68 -5.01 4.97
C LEU A 48 1.51 -3.53 4.65
N ALA A 49 2.42 -2.95 3.85
CA ALA A 49 2.33 -1.55 3.46
C ALA A 49 1.09 -1.28 2.61
N VAL A 50 0.79 -2.16 1.66
CA VAL A 50 -0.39 -2.03 0.82
C VAL A 50 -1.67 -2.28 1.63
N GLN A 51 -1.68 -3.32 2.46
CA GLN A 51 -2.84 -3.63 3.31
C GLN A 51 -3.15 -2.48 4.27
N ALA A 52 -2.13 -1.91 4.89
CA ALA A 52 -2.33 -0.76 5.79
C ALA A 52 -2.84 0.46 5.03
N SER A 53 -2.43 0.64 3.78
CA SER A 53 -2.95 1.73 2.92
C SER A 53 -4.43 1.53 2.60
N ILE A 54 -4.85 0.29 2.33
CA ILE A 54 -6.27 -0.04 2.13
C ILE A 54 -7.06 0.23 3.41
N ASP A 55 -6.54 -0.21 4.55
CA ASP A 55 -7.18 0.01 5.85
C ASP A 55 -7.31 1.51 6.14
N LEU A 56 -6.30 2.29 5.80
CA LEU A 56 -6.34 3.75 5.94
C LEU A 56 -7.44 4.36 5.07
N ALA A 57 -7.55 3.94 3.82
CA ALA A 57 -8.60 4.40 2.92
C ALA A 57 -9.99 4.11 3.51
N GLU A 58 -10.20 2.89 3.99
CA GLU A 58 -11.47 2.48 4.61
C GLU A 58 -11.78 3.28 5.87
N SER A 59 -10.75 3.59 6.67
CA SER A 59 -10.91 4.40 7.89
C SER A 59 -11.33 5.83 7.58
N VAL A 60 -10.76 6.43 6.53
CA VAL A 60 -11.14 7.78 6.10
C VAL A 60 -12.57 7.80 5.58
N ILE A 61 -12.96 6.78 4.80
CA ILE A 61 -14.32 6.63 4.28
C ILE A 61 -15.32 6.57 5.44
N ALA A 62 -15.03 5.76 6.46
CA ALA A 62 -15.90 5.64 7.64
C ALA A 62 -15.95 6.94 8.43
N TYR A 63 -14.83 7.60 8.62
CA TYR A 63 -14.74 8.86 9.35
C TYR A 63 -15.56 9.97 8.70
N LYS A 64 -15.56 10.02 7.38
CA LYS A 64 -16.27 11.05 6.60
C LYS A 64 -17.70 10.63 6.23
N ASN A 65 -18.17 9.48 6.68
CA ASN A 65 -19.50 8.93 6.36
C ASN A 65 -19.76 8.83 4.86
N LEU A 66 -18.77 8.39 4.10
CA LEU A 66 -18.90 8.18 2.66
C LEU A 66 -19.56 6.82 2.39
N ARG A 67 -19.93 6.58 1.14
CA ARG A 67 -20.56 5.31 0.78
C ARG A 67 -19.63 4.13 1.12
N LYS A 68 -20.23 2.99 1.42
CA LYS A 68 -19.47 1.79 1.80
C LYS A 68 -18.81 1.16 0.59
N PRO A 69 -17.49 0.84 0.66
CA PRO A 69 -16.82 0.18 -0.46
C PRO A 69 -17.32 -1.25 -0.64
N SER A 70 -17.44 -1.68 -1.90
CA SER A 70 -17.84 -3.04 -2.25
C SER A 70 -16.63 -3.97 -2.43
N THR A 71 -15.46 -3.41 -2.68
CA THR A 71 -14.19 -4.15 -2.81
C THR A 71 -13.08 -3.32 -2.18
N MET A 72 -11.89 -3.92 -2.01
CA MET A 72 -10.71 -3.18 -1.54
C MET A 72 -10.35 -2.04 -2.49
N SER A 73 -10.36 -2.30 -3.79
CA SER A 73 -10.06 -1.27 -4.80
C SER A 73 -11.08 -0.15 -4.82
N ASP A 74 -12.35 -0.47 -4.52
CA ASP A 74 -13.42 0.52 -4.49
C ASP A 74 -13.15 1.62 -3.46
N SER A 75 -12.44 1.31 -2.38
CA SER A 75 -12.04 2.31 -1.38
C SER A 75 -11.30 3.48 -2.03
N PHE A 76 -10.40 3.20 -2.97
CA PHE A 76 -9.65 4.26 -3.66
C PHE A 76 -10.55 5.05 -4.62
N TYR A 77 -11.47 4.39 -5.31
CA TYR A 77 -12.43 5.08 -6.18
C TYR A 77 -13.34 6.02 -5.39
N ILE A 78 -13.76 5.63 -4.20
CA ILE A 78 -14.57 6.49 -3.33
C ILE A 78 -13.79 7.76 -2.95
N LEU A 79 -12.52 7.61 -2.57
CA LEU A 79 -11.68 8.77 -2.24
C LEU A 79 -11.50 9.69 -3.45
N GLN A 80 -11.40 9.13 -4.64
CA GLN A 80 -11.33 9.90 -5.88
C GLN A 80 -12.63 10.66 -6.13
N GLU A 81 -13.78 10.01 -5.97
CA GLU A 81 -15.11 10.64 -6.12
C GLU A 81 -15.23 11.90 -5.24
N GLU A 82 -14.66 11.86 -4.05
CA GLU A 82 -14.70 12.96 -3.09
C GLU A 82 -13.58 13.99 -3.29
N GLY A 83 -12.77 13.82 -4.32
CA GLY A 83 -11.68 14.74 -4.61
C GLY A 83 -10.50 14.66 -3.65
N ILE A 84 -10.43 13.61 -2.83
CA ILE A 84 -9.36 13.45 -1.85
C ILE A 84 -8.07 13.01 -2.52
N ILE A 85 -8.17 12.14 -3.52
CA ILE A 85 -7.02 11.74 -4.34
C ILE A 85 -7.33 11.92 -5.82
N SER A 86 -6.28 12.07 -6.63
CA SER A 86 -6.41 12.23 -8.08
C SER A 86 -6.75 10.91 -8.78
N ILE A 87 -7.21 11.02 -10.02
CA ILE A 87 -7.46 9.84 -10.88
C ILE A 87 -6.16 9.04 -11.04
N GLU A 88 -5.02 9.73 -11.26
CA GLU A 88 -3.73 9.08 -11.45
C GLU A 88 -3.29 8.29 -10.22
N LEU A 89 -3.43 8.88 -9.04
CA LEU A 89 -3.07 8.21 -7.79
C LEU A 89 -4.01 7.02 -7.52
N THR A 90 -5.29 7.17 -7.85
CA THR A 90 -6.27 6.08 -7.74
C THR A 90 -5.83 4.87 -8.56
N GLU A 91 -5.44 5.08 -9.82
CA GLU A 91 -5.01 3.99 -10.69
C GLU A 91 -3.77 3.28 -10.12
N LYS A 92 -2.82 4.04 -9.59
CA LYS A 92 -1.61 3.49 -8.97
C LYS A 92 -1.96 2.63 -7.75
N MET A 93 -2.85 3.11 -6.90
CA MET A 93 -3.24 2.36 -5.68
C MET A 93 -4.09 1.13 -6.01
N VAL A 94 -4.90 1.18 -7.06
CA VAL A 94 -5.64 0.00 -7.54
C VAL A 94 -4.67 -1.07 -8.05
N LYS A 95 -3.60 -0.68 -8.77
CA LYS A 95 -2.55 -1.62 -9.18
C LYS A 95 -1.83 -2.22 -7.98
N MET A 96 -1.56 -1.43 -6.94
CA MET A 96 -0.97 -1.92 -5.69
C MET A 96 -1.86 -2.97 -5.03
N THR A 97 -3.17 -2.77 -5.04
CA THR A 97 -4.13 -3.73 -4.49
C THR A 97 -4.06 -5.06 -5.26
N GLY A 98 -3.97 -5.01 -6.59
CA GLY A 98 -3.78 -6.20 -7.42
C GLY A 98 -2.49 -6.93 -7.09
N PHE A 99 -1.40 -6.19 -6.92
CA PHE A 99 -0.10 -6.73 -6.52
C PHE A 99 -0.19 -7.43 -5.15
N ARG A 100 -0.84 -6.79 -4.17
CA ARG A 100 -1.07 -7.36 -2.84
C ARG A 100 -1.83 -8.69 -2.94
N ASN A 101 -2.83 -8.75 -3.81
CA ASN A 101 -3.63 -9.97 -3.99
C ASN A 101 -2.82 -11.12 -4.56
N ILE A 102 -1.87 -10.84 -5.47
CA ILE A 102 -0.97 -11.86 -6.01
C ILE A 102 -0.09 -12.44 -4.88
N ILE A 103 0.48 -11.58 -4.03
CA ILE A 103 1.28 -12.05 -2.89
C ILE A 103 0.44 -12.91 -1.95
N ALA A 104 -0.80 -12.52 -1.67
CA ALA A 104 -1.65 -13.18 -0.69
C ALA A 104 -2.27 -14.49 -1.21
N HIS A 105 -2.67 -14.54 -2.49
CA HIS A 105 -3.53 -15.60 -3.00
C HIS A 105 -3.00 -16.34 -4.22
N ASP A 106 -2.07 -15.77 -4.95
CA ASP A 106 -1.54 -16.32 -6.21
C ASP A 106 -0.01 -16.31 -6.21
N TYR A 107 0.58 -16.68 -5.08
CA TYR A 107 2.02 -16.57 -4.84
C TYR A 107 2.88 -17.18 -5.96
N GLU A 108 2.44 -18.31 -6.54
CA GLU A 108 3.15 -18.98 -7.62
C GLU A 108 3.24 -18.13 -8.90
N LYS A 109 2.39 -17.13 -9.04
CA LYS A 109 2.41 -16.19 -10.17
C LYS A 109 3.26 -14.95 -9.90
N LEU A 110 3.90 -14.89 -8.73
CA LEU A 110 4.67 -13.72 -8.32
C LEU A 110 5.93 -13.60 -9.17
N ASN A 111 6.06 -12.47 -9.88
CA ASN A 111 7.20 -12.15 -10.71
C ASN A 111 8.14 -11.23 -9.94
N TYR A 112 9.35 -11.68 -9.65
CA TYR A 112 10.30 -10.92 -8.84
C TYR A 112 10.82 -9.65 -9.52
N ALA A 113 10.84 -9.58 -10.85
CA ALA A 113 11.15 -8.33 -11.53
C ALA A 113 10.13 -7.25 -11.17
N ILE A 114 8.84 -7.64 -11.05
CA ILE A 114 7.78 -6.73 -10.64
C ILE A 114 7.92 -6.36 -9.16
N VAL A 115 8.18 -7.35 -8.30
CA VAL A 115 8.40 -7.11 -6.85
C VAL A 115 9.54 -6.11 -6.66
N TYR A 116 10.64 -6.33 -7.36
CA TYR A 116 11.81 -5.47 -7.26
C TYR A 116 11.52 -4.05 -7.79
N ASP A 117 10.77 -3.94 -8.88
CA ASP A 117 10.34 -2.63 -9.40
C ASP A 117 9.46 -1.89 -8.40
N VAL A 118 8.53 -2.59 -7.76
CA VAL A 118 7.69 -1.98 -6.71
C VAL A 118 8.55 -1.46 -5.57
N LEU A 119 9.50 -2.28 -5.11
CA LEU A 119 10.41 -1.89 -4.03
C LEU A 119 11.24 -0.66 -4.41
N GLN A 120 11.83 -0.64 -5.61
CA GLN A 120 12.75 0.43 -6.01
C GLN A 120 12.05 1.70 -6.47
N SER A 121 10.92 1.57 -7.16
CA SER A 121 10.32 2.68 -7.92
C SER A 121 8.90 3.04 -7.55
N LYS A 122 8.18 2.20 -6.81
CA LYS A 122 6.74 2.39 -6.58
C LYS A 122 6.35 2.72 -5.14
N LEU A 123 7.30 2.69 -4.20
CA LEU A 123 6.99 3.09 -2.82
C LEU A 123 6.57 4.55 -2.74
N SER A 124 7.04 5.38 -3.67
CA SER A 124 6.63 6.78 -3.77
C SER A 124 5.13 6.94 -4.00
N ASP A 125 4.48 5.98 -4.66
CA ASP A 125 3.03 6.03 -4.87
C ASP A 125 2.30 5.93 -3.52
N ILE A 126 2.79 5.06 -2.64
CA ILE A 126 2.23 4.91 -1.28
C ILE A 126 2.52 6.17 -0.46
N GLU A 127 3.73 6.74 -0.59
CA GLU A 127 4.09 7.99 0.09
C GLU A 127 3.17 9.14 -0.34
N ASP A 128 2.89 9.27 -1.63
CA ASP A 128 1.97 10.28 -2.16
C ASP A 128 0.57 10.10 -1.57
N PHE A 129 0.11 8.84 -1.49
CA PHE A 129 -1.18 8.52 -0.88
C PHE A 129 -1.22 8.97 0.58
N LEU A 130 -0.18 8.64 1.37
CA LEU A 130 -0.09 9.06 2.76
C LEU A 130 -0.14 10.58 2.90
N ASN A 131 0.60 11.29 2.05
CA ASN A 131 0.66 12.74 2.10
C ASN A 131 -0.71 13.37 1.85
N ARG A 132 -1.48 12.79 0.94
CA ARG A 132 -2.85 13.27 0.66
C ARG A 132 -3.78 13.04 1.84
N LEU A 133 -3.66 11.92 2.53
CA LEU A 133 -4.56 11.59 3.62
C LEU A 133 -4.10 12.18 4.96
N SER A 134 -2.86 12.61 5.09
CA SER A 134 -2.33 13.20 6.33
C SER A 134 -2.95 14.57 6.68
N SER A 135 -3.57 15.23 5.71
CA SER A 135 -4.19 16.54 5.92
C SER A 135 -5.70 16.48 6.22
N ILE A 136 -6.21 15.30 6.48
CA ILE A 136 -7.63 15.09 6.81
C ILE A 136 -7.95 15.45 8.26
#